data_826607a883bcb8d89bfe3634f35f099d
#
_entry.id   826607a883bcb8d89bfe3634f35f099d
#
_cell.length_a   1.000
_cell.length_b   1.000
_cell.length_c   1.000
_cell.angle_alpha   90.00
_cell.angle_beta   90.00
_cell.angle_gamma   90.00
#
_symmetry.space_group_name_H-M   'P 1'
#
loop_
_entity.id
_entity.type
_entity.pdbx_description
1 polymer ?
#
loop_
_entity_poly.entity_id
_entity_poly.type
_entity_poly.pdbx_seq_one_letter_code
_entity_poly.pdbx_strand_id
1 'polypeptide(L)'
;RGCNKFCAFCVVPFTRGPEVHRPVSHIIEEVKKLVGSGVKEVTLLGQTVNHYKYTENGTAYSFADLLRRVHDSNPDLPRLRFLTSYPRDFTDDALDAMAESPRICRYLHIPAQSGSNTMLKKMNRGYTVEQYLDLLDRARSRMPNIRLAGDMIVGFPNETEEDHQASIELLNKARYKSCFIFKYSPRPGTVSNKRLEDNIPDAVKKKRNVELLGIQAQISLELH
;
A
#
# COMPACT_ATOMS: atom_id res chain seq x y z
N ARG A 1 2.36 -5.49 -13.72
CA ARG A 1 3.67 -5.81 -13.15
C ARG A 1 4.62 -4.64 -13.30
N GLY A 2 5.76 -4.66 -12.56
CA GLY A 2 6.75 -3.58 -12.60
C GLY A 2 6.37 -2.38 -11.74
N CYS A 3 7.27 -1.41 -11.55
CA CYS A 3 7.03 -0.22 -10.74
C CYS A 3 7.93 0.94 -11.17
N ASN A 4 7.34 2.12 -11.31
CA ASN A 4 8.04 3.36 -11.71
C ASN A 4 8.25 4.34 -10.54
N LYS A 5 8.09 3.89 -9.27
CA LYS A 5 8.16 4.81 -8.11
C LYS A 5 9.59 5.10 -7.63
N PHE A 6 10.54 4.22 -7.90
CA PHE A 6 11.95 4.38 -7.55
C PHE A 6 12.18 4.79 -6.08
N CYS A 7 11.43 4.19 -5.15
CA CYS A 7 11.69 4.38 -3.71
C CYS A 7 13.14 4.00 -3.41
N ALA A 8 13.83 4.80 -2.58
CA ALA A 8 15.28 4.72 -2.40
C ALA A 8 15.79 3.34 -1.92
N PHE A 9 14.96 2.59 -1.19
CA PHE A 9 15.28 1.28 -0.63
C PHE A 9 14.86 0.09 -1.50
N CYS A 10 14.18 0.33 -2.62
CA CYS A 10 13.44 -0.72 -3.34
C CYS A 10 14.18 -1.19 -4.59
N VAL A 11 14.33 -2.52 -4.74
CA VAL A 11 14.94 -3.15 -5.93
C VAL A 11 13.95 -3.43 -7.06
N VAL A 12 12.64 -3.32 -6.80
CA VAL A 12 11.59 -3.73 -7.75
C VAL A 12 11.72 -3.11 -9.13
N PRO A 13 12.00 -1.80 -9.30
CA PRO A 13 12.18 -1.23 -10.63
C PRO A 13 13.29 -1.91 -11.46
N PHE A 14 14.32 -2.41 -10.79
CA PHE A 14 15.47 -3.07 -11.43
C PHE A 14 15.22 -4.55 -11.71
N THR A 15 14.42 -5.22 -10.87
CA THR A 15 14.18 -6.67 -10.99
C THR A 15 12.92 -7.02 -11.77
N ARG A 16 11.92 -6.13 -11.80
CA ARG A 16 10.64 -6.35 -12.48
C ARG A 16 10.39 -5.40 -13.65
N GLY A 17 11.28 -4.41 -13.84
CA GLY A 17 11.20 -3.43 -14.92
C GLY A 17 10.06 -2.41 -14.76
N PRO A 18 9.76 -1.67 -15.84
CA PRO A 18 8.71 -0.65 -15.85
C PRO A 18 7.31 -1.23 -15.65
N GLU A 19 6.39 -0.36 -15.26
CA GLU A 19 4.99 -0.74 -15.12
C GLU A 19 4.40 -1.19 -16.46
N VAL A 20 3.77 -2.36 -16.44
CA VAL A 20 3.01 -2.91 -17.57
C VAL A 20 1.62 -3.27 -17.07
N HIS A 21 0.62 -2.65 -17.67
CA HIS A 21 -0.79 -2.85 -17.34
C HIS A 21 -1.42 -3.82 -18.35
N ARG A 22 -2.34 -4.65 -17.90
CA ARG A 22 -3.09 -5.59 -18.72
C ARG A 22 -4.36 -4.93 -19.24
N PRO A 23 -4.89 -5.31 -20.42
CA PRO A 23 -6.21 -4.91 -20.87
C PRO A 23 -7.30 -5.21 -19.85
N VAL A 24 -8.28 -4.31 -19.71
CA VAL A 24 -9.43 -4.49 -18.81
C VAL A 24 -10.21 -5.75 -19.19
N SER A 25 -10.45 -5.96 -20.49
CA SER A 25 -11.16 -7.13 -20.98
C SER A 25 -10.50 -8.45 -20.56
N HIS A 26 -9.16 -8.54 -20.65
CA HIS A 26 -8.43 -9.74 -20.25
C HIS A 26 -8.54 -10.02 -18.74
N ILE A 27 -8.56 -8.97 -17.90
CA ILE A 27 -8.72 -9.13 -16.45
C ILE A 27 -10.13 -9.63 -16.13
N ILE A 28 -11.16 -9.04 -16.75
CA ILE A 28 -12.56 -9.45 -16.57
C ILE A 28 -12.77 -10.90 -17.00
N GLU A 29 -12.25 -11.31 -18.16
CA GLU A 29 -12.36 -12.67 -18.65
C GLU A 29 -11.68 -13.68 -17.74
N GLU A 30 -10.50 -13.37 -17.22
CA GLU A 30 -9.81 -14.24 -16.27
C GLU A 30 -10.61 -14.40 -14.98
N VAL A 31 -11.14 -13.29 -14.44
CA VAL A 31 -11.99 -13.36 -13.24
C VAL A 31 -13.26 -14.17 -13.50
N LYS A 32 -13.92 -14.02 -14.65
CA LYS A 32 -15.09 -14.84 -15.04
C LYS A 32 -14.76 -16.33 -15.06
N LYS A 33 -13.63 -16.71 -15.64
CA LYS A 33 -13.17 -18.11 -15.67
C LYS A 33 -12.94 -18.65 -14.26
N LEU A 34 -12.30 -17.86 -13.39
CA LEU A 34 -12.06 -18.25 -11.99
C LEU A 34 -13.39 -18.43 -11.22
N VAL A 35 -14.32 -17.50 -11.37
CA VAL A 35 -15.66 -17.59 -10.74
C VAL A 35 -16.42 -18.81 -11.26
N GLY A 36 -16.39 -19.04 -12.57
CA GLY A 36 -17.00 -20.22 -13.19
C GLY A 36 -16.43 -21.57 -12.69
N SER A 37 -15.17 -21.57 -12.24
CA SER A 37 -14.55 -22.74 -11.59
C SER A 37 -14.77 -22.80 -10.06
N GLY A 38 -15.62 -21.93 -9.50
CA GLY A 38 -16.03 -21.97 -8.10
C GLY A 38 -15.20 -21.09 -7.15
N VAL A 39 -14.28 -20.24 -7.67
CA VAL A 39 -13.49 -19.31 -6.85
C VAL A 39 -14.41 -18.29 -6.18
N LYS A 40 -14.22 -18.08 -4.86
CA LYS A 40 -15.06 -17.19 -4.03
C LYS A 40 -14.38 -15.87 -3.67
N GLU A 41 -13.08 -15.76 -3.86
CA GLU A 41 -12.33 -14.53 -3.61
C GLU A 41 -11.25 -14.33 -4.67
N VAL A 42 -11.18 -13.13 -5.22
CA VAL A 42 -10.12 -12.71 -6.16
C VAL A 42 -9.40 -11.52 -5.57
N THR A 43 -8.07 -11.56 -5.60
CA THR A 43 -7.22 -10.43 -5.20
C THR A 43 -6.47 -9.89 -6.40
N LEU A 44 -6.72 -8.63 -6.77
CA LEU A 44 -5.94 -7.94 -7.78
C LEU A 44 -4.57 -7.56 -7.20
N LEU A 45 -3.51 -7.96 -7.87
CA LEU A 45 -2.13 -7.73 -7.42
C LEU A 45 -1.35 -6.86 -8.39
N GLY A 46 -0.55 -5.97 -7.82
CA GLY A 46 0.41 -5.16 -8.55
C GLY A 46 1.51 -4.70 -7.61
N GLN A 47 2.58 -4.10 -8.15
CA GLN A 47 3.58 -3.42 -7.31
C GLN A 47 3.08 -2.05 -6.83
N THR A 48 2.14 -1.47 -7.58
CA THR A 48 1.37 -0.26 -7.28
C THR A 48 0.02 -0.41 -7.95
N VAL A 49 -0.88 -1.19 -7.37
CA VAL A 49 -2.13 -1.60 -8.01
C VAL A 49 -3.01 -0.40 -8.38
N ASN A 50 -3.06 0.61 -7.52
CA ASN A 50 -3.87 1.82 -7.73
C ASN A 50 -3.30 2.78 -8.79
N HIS A 51 -2.13 2.49 -9.37
CA HIS A 51 -1.59 3.22 -10.53
C HIS A 51 -2.03 2.61 -11.86
N TYR A 52 -2.93 1.62 -11.82
CA TYR A 52 -3.48 1.01 -13.02
C TYR A 52 -4.12 2.06 -13.94
N LYS A 53 -3.73 1.99 -15.20
CA LYS A 53 -4.34 2.74 -16.29
C LYS A 53 -4.16 1.96 -17.58
N TYR A 54 -5.19 1.91 -18.39
CA TYR A 54 -5.13 1.24 -19.70
C TYR A 54 -6.07 1.93 -20.69
N THR A 55 -5.65 2.03 -21.93
CA THR A 55 -6.53 2.49 -23.01
C THR A 55 -6.87 1.32 -23.91
N GLU A 56 -8.14 1.01 -24.04
CA GLU A 56 -8.66 -0.10 -24.84
C GLU A 56 -9.75 0.43 -25.77
N ASN A 57 -9.59 0.20 -27.09
CA ASN A 57 -10.53 0.66 -28.12
C ASN A 57 -10.84 2.18 -28.01
N GLY A 58 -9.83 3.00 -27.73
CA GLY A 58 -9.98 4.45 -27.59
C GLY A 58 -10.53 4.93 -26.25
N THR A 59 -10.92 4.03 -25.33
CA THR A 59 -11.41 4.37 -24.00
C THR A 59 -10.31 4.20 -22.95
N ALA A 60 -10.05 5.25 -22.17
CA ALA A 60 -9.11 5.20 -21.06
C ALA A 60 -9.80 4.66 -19.79
N TYR A 61 -9.16 3.74 -19.10
CA TYR A 61 -9.62 3.12 -17.86
C TYR A 61 -8.64 3.41 -16.74
N SER A 62 -9.15 3.92 -15.63
CA SER A 62 -8.45 4.10 -14.35
C SER A 62 -8.51 2.84 -13.49
N PHE A 63 -7.87 2.89 -12.31
CA PHE A 63 -8.01 1.85 -11.31
C PHE A 63 -9.44 1.75 -10.76
N ALA A 64 -10.11 2.87 -10.56
CA ALA A 64 -11.51 2.90 -10.15
C ALA A 64 -12.43 2.24 -11.18
N ASP A 65 -12.24 2.55 -12.47
CA ASP A 65 -12.98 1.88 -13.55
C ASP A 65 -12.75 0.38 -13.58
N LEU A 66 -11.49 -0.05 -13.37
CA LEU A 66 -11.17 -1.47 -13.28
C LEU A 66 -11.93 -2.14 -12.13
N LEU A 67 -11.93 -1.52 -10.94
CA LEU A 67 -12.65 -2.04 -9.77
C LEU A 67 -14.14 -2.22 -10.05
N ARG A 68 -14.81 -1.15 -10.55
CA ARG A 68 -16.25 -1.20 -10.90
C ARG A 68 -16.53 -2.27 -11.96
N ARG A 69 -15.76 -2.30 -13.03
CA ARG A 69 -15.96 -3.27 -14.13
C ARG A 69 -15.76 -4.72 -13.71
N VAL A 70 -14.72 -5.02 -12.92
CA VAL A 70 -14.51 -6.38 -12.39
C VAL A 70 -15.64 -6.77 -11.45
N HIS A 71 -16.06 -5.85 -10.58
CA HIS A 71 -17.20 -6.06 -9.68
C HIS A 71 -18.50 -6.34 -10.45
N ASP A 72 -18.88 -5.47 -11.39
CA ASP A 72 -20.18 -5.53 -12.07
C ASP A 72 -20.25 -6.70 -13.06
N SER A 73 -19.13 -7.03 -13.73
CA SER A 73 -19.06 -8.13 -14.68
C SER A 73 -19.03 -9.52 -14.03
N ASN A 74 -18.94 -9.60 -12.71
CA ASN A 74 -18.82 -10.86 -11.96
C ASN A 74 -19.76 -10.88 -10.75
N PRO A 75 -21.11 -10.93 -10.97
CA PRO A 75 -22.09 -10.85 -9.89
C PRO A 75 -21.96 -12.02 -8.88
N ASP A 76 -21.48 -13.16 -9.33
CA ASP A 76 -21.31 -14.37 -8.50
C ASP A 76 -19.97 -14.41 -7.73
N LEU A 77 -19.12 -13.39 -7.86
CA LEU A 77 -17.90 -13.25 -7.06
C LEU A 77 -18.23 -12.61 -5.70
N PRO A 78 -18.19 -13.36 -4.58
CA PRO A 78 -18.55 -12.79 -3.27
C PRO A 78 -17.55 -11.76 -2.75
N ARG A 79 -16.25 -11.88 -3.08
CA ARG A 79 -15.20 -11.00 -2.56
C ARG A 79 -14.17 -10.62 -3.60
N LEU A 80 -14.04 -9.33 -3.79
CA LEU A 80 -12.96 -8.72 -4.58
C LEU A 80 -12.02 -7.95 -3.64
N ARG A 81 -10.72 -8.21 -3.76
CA ARG A 81 -9.66 -7.51 -3.01
C ARG A 81 -8.61 -6.94 -3.94
N PHE A 82 -7.81 -6.05 -3.40
CA PHE A 82 -6.56 -5.63 -4.02
C PHE A 82 -5.52 -5.34 -2.95
N LEU A 83 -4.25 -5.43 -3.29
CA LEU A 83 -3.13 -5.18 -2.37
C LEU A 83 -2.06 -4.32 -3.03
N THR A 84 -1.21 -3.71 -2.18
CA THR A 84 -0.05 -2.93 -2.57
C THR A 84 -0.42 -1.62 -3.27
N SER A 85 -1.04 -0.73 -2.52
CA SER A 85 -1.38 0.63 -2.96
C SER A 85 -0.28 1.63 -2.64
N TYR A 86 -0.17 2.68 -3.45
CA TYR A 86 0.76 3.80 -3.22
C TYR A 86 -0.05 5.03 -2.76
N PRO A 87 0.23 5.59 -1.58
CA PRO A 87 -0.62 6.62 -0.97
C PRO A 87 -0.90 7.83 -1.85
N ARG A 88 0.15 8.44 -2.44
CA ARG A 88 0.02 9.65 -3.25
C ARG A 88 -0.94 9.52 -4.42
N ASP A 89 -1.02 8.32 -5.01
CA ASP A 89 -1.78 8.09 -6.23
C ASP A 89 -3.14 7.43 -5.96
N PHE A 90 -3.58 7.40 -4.69
CA PHE A 90 -4.89 6.85 -4.35
C PHE A 90 -5.96 7.93 -4.46
N THR A 91 -6.81 7.81 -5.49
CA THR A 91 -7.81 8.82 -5.85
C THR A 91 -9.10 8.67 -5.04
N ASP A 92 -9.85 9.76 -4.93
CA ASP A 92 -11.20 9.75 -4.34
C ASP A 92 -12.14 8.84 -5.13
N ASP A 93 -12.07 8.85 -6.46
CA ASP A 93 -12.86 7.95 -7.30
C ASP A 93 -12.60 6.47 -7.00
N ALA A 94 -11.36 6.09 -6.64
CA ALA A 94 -11.06 4.72 -6.20
C ALA A 94 -11.67 4.41 -4.82
N LEU A 95 -11.71 5.38 -3.90
CA LEU A 95 -12.42 5.25 -2.63
C LEU A 95 -13.94 5.14 -2.84
N ASP A 96 -14.50 5.94 -3.75
CA ASP A 96 -15.91 5.92 -4.11
C ASP A 96 -16.28 4.55 -4.74
N ALA A 97 -15.45 4.04 -5.67
CA ALA A 97 -15.63 2.70 -6.23
C ALA A 97 -15.66 1.60 -5.16
N MET A 98 -14.80 1.70 -4.13
CA MET A 98 -14.83 0.77 -3.00
C MET A 98 -16.11 0.95 -2.16
N ALA A 99 -16.55 2.19 -1.93
CA ALA A 99 -17.72 2.48 -1.11
C ALA A 99 -19.03 2.04 -1.78
N GLU A 100 -19.14 2.20 -3.08
CA GLU A 100 -20.34 1.88 -3.88
C GLU A 100 -20.47 0.37 -4.17
N SER A 101 -19.36 -0.36 -4.17
CA SER A 101 -19.30 -1.76 -4.60
C SER A 101 -19.30 -2.72 -3.41
N PRO A 102 -20.42 -3.34 -3.01
CA PRO A 102 -20.56 -4.09 -1.75
C PRO A 102 -19.66 -5.34 -1.66
N ARG A 103 -19.25 -5.92 -2.80
CA ARG A 103 -18.39 -7.10 -2.85
C ARG A 103 -16.91 -6.77 -2.88
N ILE A 104 -16.53 -5.48 -2.97
CA ILE A 104 -15.17 -5.02 -2.73
C ILE A 104 -14.94 -4.95 -1.22
N CYS A 105 -13.97 -5.72 -0.74
CA CYS A 105 -13.69 -5.80 0.70
C CYS A 105 -13.27 -4.45 1.26
N ARG A 106 -13.84 -4.05 2.40
CA ARG A 106 -13.51 -2.82 3.15
C ARG A 106 -12.16 -2.99 3.86
N TYR A 107 -11.13 -3.23 3.07
CA TYR A 107 -9.75 -3.42 3.53
C TYR A 107 -8.81 -2.71 2.58
N LEU A 108 -8.00 -1.80 3.11
CA LEU A 108 -7.06 -1.00 2.33
C LEU A 108 -5.65 -1.21 2.86
N HIS A 109 -4.81 -1.90 2.09
CA HIS A 109 -3.38 -2.01 2.35
C HIS A 109 -2.65 -0.85 1.68
N ILE A 110 -2.10 0.05 2.51
CA ILE A 110 -1.48 1.29 2.05
C ILE A 110 -0.21 1.60 2.85
N PRO A 111 0.96 1.17 2.36
CA PRO A 111 2.24 1.30 3.06
C PRO A 111 2.66 2.74 3.31
N ALA A 112 2.77 3.16 4.57
CA ALA A 112 3.28 4.47 4.96
C ALA A 112 4.80 4.57 4.88
N GLN A 113 5.50 3.54 5.33
CA GLN A 113 6.93 3.37 5.47
C GLN A 113 7.56 4.10 6.66
N SER A 114 7.19 5.33 6.95
CA SER A 114 7.66 6.11 8.10
C SER A 114 6.62 7.17 8.52
N GLY A 115 6.64 7.55 9.77
CA GLY A 115 5.87 8.68 10.30
C GLY A 115 6.62 10.01 10.24
N SER A 116 7.85 10.05 9.72
CA SER A 116 8.66 11.26 9.59
C SER A 116 8.72 11.75 8.15
N ASN A 117 8.38 13.02 7.93
CA ASN A 117 8.52 13.66 6.62
C ASN A 117 9.98 13.70 6.14
N THR A 118 10.94 13.83 7.05
CA THR A 118 12.37 13.73 6.74
C THR A 118 12.73 12.35 6.18
N MET A 119 12.26 11.29 6.83
CA MET A 119 12.48 9.93 6.36
C MET A 119 11.73 9.64 5.06
N LEU A 120 10.48 10.04 4.91
CA LEU A 120 9.72 9.89 3.67
C LEU A 120 10.43 10.55 2.48
N LYS A 121 11.00 11.75 2.68
CA LYS A 121 11.80 12.43 1.67
C LYS A 121 13.07 11.65 1.31
N LYS A 122 13.83 11.17 2.31
CA LYS A 122 15.03 10.33 2.09
C LYS A 122 14.69 9.00 1.41
N MET A 123 13.53 8.43 1.71
CA MET A 123 13.00 7.21 1.08
C MET A 123 12.43 7.44 -0.33
N ASN A 124 12.36 8.68 -0.81
CA ASN A 124 11.75 9.07 -2.09
C ASN A 124 10.28 8.65 -2.19
N ARG A 125 9.47 8.94 -1.15
CA ARG A 125 8.06 8.55 -1.12
C ARG A 125 7.12 9.54 -1.80
N GLY A 126 7.51 10.81 -1.98
CA GLY A 126 6.76 11.80 -2.76
C GLY A 126 5.40 12.20 -2.17
N TYR A 127 5.21 12.00 -0.85
CA TYR A 127 4.07 12.48 -0.05
C TYR A 127 4.55 12.78 1.37
N THR A 128 3.75 13.55 2.11
CA THR A 128 3.97 13.85 3.53
C THR A 128 3.07 13.01 4.43
N VAL A 129 3.37 12.99 5.73
CA VAL A 129 2.55 12.32 6.74
C VAL A 129 1.14 12.90 6.79
N GLU A 130 1.00 14.21 6.65
CA GLU A 130 -0.28 14.92 6.64
C GLU A 130 -1.14 14.48 5.45
N GLN A 131 -0.56 14.40 4.25
CA GLN A 131 -1.24 13.90 3.05
C GLN A 131 -1.63 12.42 3.20
N TYR A 132 -0.79 11.64 3.88
CA TYR A 132 -1.09 10.25 4.18
C TYR A 132 -2.28 10.11 5.14
N LEU A 133 -2.29 10.87 6.23
CA LEU A 133 -3.39 10.86 7.22
C LEU A 133 -4.69 11.37 6.60
N ASP A 134 -4.64 12.44 5.79
CA ASP A 134 -5.79 12.92 5.03
C ASP A 134 -6.42 11.81 4.16
N LEU A 135 -5.60 11.02 3.47
CA LEU A 135 -6.10 9.87 2.70
C LEU A 135 -6.81 8.85 3.60
N LEU A 136 -6.27 8.54 4.79
CA LEU A 136 -6.91 7.62 5.72
C LEU A 136 -8.26 8.17 6.22
N ASP A 137 -8.34 9.47 6.49
CA ASP A 137 -9.57 10.12 6.95
C ASP A 137 -10.62 10.17 5.84
N ARG A 138 -10.23 10.46 4.59
CA ARG A 138 -11.12 10.38 3.42
C ARG A 138 -11.65 8.95 3.20
N ALA A 139 -10.82 7.94 3.41
CA ALA A 139 -11.23 6.54 3.33
C ALA A 139 -12.24 6.17 4.43
N ARG A 140 -12.00 6.61 5.68
CA ARG A 140 -12.90 6.39 6.82
C ARG A 140 -14.23 7.13 6.67
N SER A 141 -14.21 8.35 6.16
CA SER A 141 -15.43 9.14 5.93
C SER A 141 -16.39 8.44 4.95
N ARG A 142 -15.85 7.80 3.91
CA ARG A 142 -16.65 7.05 2.93
C ARG A 142 -17.03 5.65 3.41
N MET A 143 -16.18 5.06 4.20
CA MET A 143 -16.32 3.67 4.68
C MET A 143 -15.96 3.58 6.16
N PRO A 144 -16.88 3.92 7.10
CA PRO A 144 -16.60 3.93 8.54
C PRO A 144 -16.03 2.62 9.08
N ASN A 145 -16.38 1.49 8.47
CA ASN A 145 -15.91 0.15 8.87
C ASN A 145 -14.68 -0.33 8.10
N ILE A 146 -13.99 0.56 7.35
CA ILE A 146 -12.79 0.16 6.62
C ILE A 146 -11.69 -0.29 7.57
N ARG A 147 -11.03 -1.39 7.22
CA ARG A 147 -9.84 -1.86 7.92
C ARG A 147 -8.60 -1.45 7.13
N LEU A 148 -7.71 -0.76 7.80
CA LEU A 148 -6.46 -0.26 7.22
C LEU A 148 -5.32 -1.22 7.55
N ALA A 149 -4.42 -1.42 6.60
CA ALA A 149 -3.16 -2.11 6.81
C ALA A 149 -2.00 -1.30 6.23
N GLY A 150 -0.84 -1.45 6.81
CA GLY A 150 0.34 -0.69 6.41
C GLY A 150 1.63 -1.48 6.48
N ASP A 151 2.69 -0.87 5.97
CA ASP A 151 4.06 -1.32 6.14
C ASP A 151 4.90 -0.16 6.65
N MET A 152 5.84 -0.47 7.55
CA MET A 152 6.81 0.49 8.07
C MET A 152 8.22 -0.09 8.06
N ILE A 153 9.21 0.79 7.90
CA ILE A 153 10.63 0.46 7.95
C ILE A 153 11.25 1.29 9.07
N VAL A 154 11.86 0.63 10.04
CA VAL A 154 12.64 1.25 11.12
C VAL A 154 14.14 1.12 10.87
N GLY A 155 14.92 2.07 11.38
CA GLY A 155 16.37 2.06 11.24
C GLY A 155 16.84 2.31 9.82
N PHE A 156 16.07 3.06 9.03
CA PHE A 156 16.56 3.58 7.75
C PHE A 156 17.75 4.52 7.99
N PRO A 157 18.74 4.60 7.07
CA PRO A 157 19.92 5.43 7.28
C PRO A 157 19.62 6.84 7.75
N ASN A 158 20.32 7.27 8.80
CA ASN A 158 20.14 8.56 9.49
C ASN A 158 18.75 8.79 10.13
N GLU A 159 18.01 7.75 10.47
CA GLU A 159 16.78 7.87 11.27
C GLU A 159 17.12 8.28 12.70
N THR A 160 16.64 9.45 13.13
CA THR A 160 16.83 9.95 14.50
C THR A 160 15.81 9.34 15.48
N GLU A 161 15.93 9.68 16.77
CA GLU A 161 14.93 9.26 17.75
C GLU A 161 13.61 10.01 17.54
N GLU A 162 13.67 11.28 17.12
CA GLU A 162 12.48 12.09 16.77
C GLU A 162 11.75 11.50 15.55
N ASP A 163 12.48 11.01 14.54
CA ASP A 163 11.90 10.32 13.38
C ASP A 163 11.19 9.02 13.80
N HIS A 164 11.79 8.28 14.74
CA HIS A 164 11.18 7.07 15.29
C HIS A 164 9.93 7.39 16.11
N GLN A 165 9.98 8.42 16.98
CA GLN A 165 8.83 8.88 17.74
C GLN A 165 7.67 9.32 16.82
N ALA A 166 7.96 10.02 15.75
CA ALA A 166 6.96 10.37 14.73
C ALA A 166 6.31 9.13 14.10
N SER A 167 7.06 8.03 13.95
CA SER A 167 6.52 6.75 13.47
C SER A 167 5.59 6.08 14.50
N ILE A 168 5.88 6.21 15.80
CA ILE A 168 4.97 5.79 16.89
C ILE A 168 3.67 6.60 16.84
N GLU A 169 3.77 7.92 16.69
CA GLU A 169 2.59 8.79 16.56
C GLU A 169 1.73 8.42 15.36
N LEU A 170 2.36 8.12 14.21
CA LEU A 170 1.64 7.67 13.03
C LEU A 170 0.87 6.38 13.27
N LEU A 171 1.45 5.37 13.93
CA LEU A 171 0.73 4.13 14.29
C LEU A 171 -0.52 4.42 15.12
N ASN A 172 -0.38 5.28 16.14
CA ASN A 172 -1.48 5.65 17.02
C ASN A 172 -2.61 6.41 16.31
N LYS A 173 -2.27 7.26 15.31
CA LYS A 173 -3.26 7.99 14.50
C LYS A 173 -3.87 7.10 13.40
N ALA A 174 -3.05 6.33 12.72
CA ALA A 174 -3.48 5.47 11.62
C ALA A 174 -4.32 4.29 12.10
N ARG A 175 -4.06 3.77 13.31
CA ARG A 175 -4.78 2.64 13.91
C ARG A 175 -4.99 1.51 12.91
N TYR A 176 -3.88 0.92 12.45
CA TYR A 176 -3.95 -0.18 11.50
C TYR A 176 -4.53 -1.45 12.14
N LYS A 177 -5.39 -2.15 11.41
CA LYS A 177 -5.80 -3.52 11.77
C LYS A 177 -4.59 -4.47 11.75
N SER A 178 -3.67 -4.23 10.82
CA SER A 178 -2.38 -4.93 10.74
C SER A 178 -1.33 -4.01 10.12
N CYS A 179 -0.11 -4.07 10.64
CA CYS A 179 1.03 -3.36 10.05
C CYS A 179 2.25 -4.26 10.08
N PHE A 180 2.88 -4.46 8.91
CA PHE A 180 4.16 -5.12 8.85
C PHE A 180 5.27 -4.11 9.14
N ILE A 181 6.13 -4.43 10.10
CA ILE A 181 7.19 -3.53 10.56
C ILE A 181 8.54 -4.24 10.36
N PHE A 182 9.33 -3.68 9.46
CA PHE A 182 10.60 -4.25 9.04
C PHE A 182 11.77 -3.41 9.54
N LYS A 183 12.86 -4.07 9.93
CA LYS A 183 14.16 -3.42 10.04
C LYS A 183 14.68 -3.09 8.64
N TYR A 184 15.24 -1.90 8.47
CA TYR A 184 15.95 -1.59 7.22
C TYR A 184 17.06 -2.61 6.98
N SER A 185 17.12 -3.11 5.77
CA SER A 185 18.19 -4.00 5.28
C SER A 185 18.68 -3.47 3.93
N PRO A 186 19.97 -3.15 3.80
CA PRO A 186 20.53 -2.69 2.54
C PRO A 186 20.30 -3.71 1.43
N ARG A 187 19.83 -3.21 0.27
CA ARG A 187 19.62 -4.05 -0.91
C ARG A 187 20.60 -3.61 -2.01
N PRO A 188 21.49 -4.49 -2.49
CA PRO A 188 22.40 -4.15 -3.58
C PRO A 188 21.67 -3.53 -4.77
N GLY A 189 22.26 -2.48 -5.33
CA GLY A 189 21.70 -1.77 -6.49
C GLY A 189 20.74 -0.64 -6.18
N THR A 190 20.17 -0.57 -4.97
CA THR A 190 19.25 0.51 -4.58
C THR A 190 19.98 1.84 -4.34
N VAL A 191 19.23 2.96 -4.44
CA VAL A 191 19.78 4.30 -4.19
C VAL A 191 20.28 4.43 -2.76
N SER A 192 19.51 3.94 -1.78
CA SER A 192 19.92 3.98 -0.36
C SER A 192 21.22 3.20 -0.13
N ASN A 193 21.37 2.01 -0.70
CA ASN A 193 22.60 1.23 -0.55
C ASN A 193 23.84 1.87 -1.22
N LYS A 194 23.63 2.63 -2.29
CA LYS A 194 24.72 3.30 -3.02
C LYS A 194 25.13 4.64 -2.43
N ARG A 195 24.21 5.37 -1.80
CA ARG A 195 24.40 6.78 -1.43
C ARG A 195 24.32 7.06 0.06
N LEU A 196 23.80 6.11 0.84
CA LEU A 196 23.64 6.28 2.28
C LEU A 196 24.41 5.18 3.01
N GLU A 197 25.13 5.58 4.04
CA GLU A 197 25.74 4.63 4.98
C GLU A 197 24.65 4.06 5.90
N ASP A 198 24.66 2.75 6.12
CA ASP A 198 23.78 2.10 7.09
C ASP A 198 24.35 2.30 8.51
N ASN A 199 24.16 3.53 9.01
CA ASN A 199 24.76 4.01 10.25
C ASN A 199 23.92 3.75 11.51
N ILE A 200 22.76 3.05 11.39
CA ILE A 200 21.94 2.70 12.55
C ILE A 200 22.33 1.29 13.04
N PRO A 201 22.85 1.17 14.29
CA PRO A 201 23.22 -0.13 14.84
C PRO A 201 22.05 -1.12 14.85
N ASP A 202 22.33 -2.43 14.59
CA ASP A 202 21.26 -3.45 14.55
C ASP A 202 20.50 -3.57 15.88
N ALA A 203 21.16 -3.34 17.01
CA ALA A 203 20.53 -3.30 18.33
C ALA A 203 19.46 -2.20 18.41
N VAL A 204 19.72 -1.00 17.83
CA VAL A 204 18.76 0.10 17.77
C VAL A 204 17.60 -0.25 16.83
N LYS A 205 17.90 -0.79 15.64
CA LYS A 205 16.85 -1.26 14.70
C LYS A 205 15.95 -2.30 15.35
N LYS A 206 16.54 -3.27 16.09
CA LYS A 206 15.77 -4.29 16.81
C LYS A 206 14.91 -3.69 17.91
N LYS A 207 15.44 -2.77 18.72
CA LYS A 207 14.66 -2.08 19.76
C LYS A 207 13.45 -1.37 19.15
N ARG A 208 13.65 -0.52 18.13
CA ARG A 208 12.60 0.21 17.44
C ARG A 208 11.56 -0.71 16.79
N ASN A 209 12.00 -1.81 16.20
CA ASN A 209 11.10 -2.79 15.60
C ASN A 209 10.20 -3.45 16.65
N VAL A 210 10.77 -3.92 17.77
CA VAL A 210 10.01 -4.55 18.86
C VAL A 210 9.02 -3.56 19.48
N GLU A 211 9.40 -2.31 19.67
CA GLU A 211 8.55 -1.26 20.21
C GLU A 211 7.32 -1.00 19.32
N LEU A 212 7.52 -0.79 18.03
CA LEU A 212 6.40 -0.58 17.10
C LEU A 212 5.52 -1.81 16.97
N LEU A 213 6.09 -3.02 16.99
CA LEU A 213 5.32 -4.27 16.97
C LEU A 213 4.45 -4.40 18.21
N GLY A 214 4.94 -4.00 19.40
CA GLY A 214 4.17 -4.00 20.64
C GLY A 214 2.98 -3.04 20.59
N ILE A 215 3.22 -1.81 20.10
CA ILE A 215 2.15 -0.80 19.92
C ILE A 215 1.12 -1.31 18.90
N GLN A 216 1.57 -1.85 17.77
CA GLN A 216 0.66 -2.39 16.76
C GLN A 216 -0.16 -3.58 17.29
N ALA A 217 0.42 -4.45 18.08
CA ALA A 217 -0.29 -5.56 18.70
C ALA A 217 -1.44 -5.06 19.59
N GLN A 218 -1.17 -4.03 20.42
CA GLN A 218 -2.19 -3.41 21.25
C GLN A 218 -3.32 -2.78 20.42
N ILE A 219 -2.99 -2.01 19.39
CA ILE A 219 -3.97 -1.43 18.46
C ILE A 219 -4.81 -2.53 17.80
N SER A 220 -4.19 -3.63 17.37
CA SER A 220 -4.90 -4.73 16.74
C SER A 220 -5.90 -5.41 17.68
N LEU A 221 -5.57 -5.54 18.96
CA LEU A 221 -6.48 -6.06 20.00
C LEU A 221 -7.69 -5.15 20.21
N GLU A 222 -7.47 -3.84 20.28
CA GLU A 222 -8.54 -2.84 20.46
C GLU A 222 -9.52 -2.79 19.25
N LEU A 223 -9.06 -3.21 18.07
CA LEU A 223 -9.87 -3.22 16.85
C LEU A 223 -10.59 -4.57 16.60
N HIS A 224 -10.43 -5.53 17.50
CA HIS A 224 -11.15 -6.80 17.48
C HIS A 224 -12.50 -6.72 18.18
#